data_6a424e0deafe7f68836e4d8e13e3ac96
#
_entry.id   6a424e0deafe7f68836e4d8e13e3ac96
#
_cell.length_a   1.000
_cell.length_b   1.000
_cell.length_c   1.000
_cell.angle_alpha   90.00
_cell.angle_beta   90.00
_cell.angle_gamma   90.00
#
_symmetry.space_group_name_H-M   'P 1'
#
loop_
_entity.id
_entity.type
_entity.pdbx_description
1 polymer ?
#
loop_
_entity_poly.entity_id
_entity_poly.type
_entity_poly.pdbx_seq_one_letter_code
_entity_poly.pdbx_strand_id
1 'polypeptide(L)'
;MKKIMQWMMAAILICGAGVFTACTAYSDNPAPPVGIAINEANFPDSAFRHYLLECYEYGKDGILTNEEISKTTTLEVDCEDIKSLKGIEFFTALKELDCSCNYITELDLSKNTKLTFLDCGTNYLTKLNVSNNALLDTLWCYYNELTELDVSNNTALIYLDCYDNELTQLDVTKNTALVQLNLDFNRITSIDLSNNVWLEKLNCAENELTTLDLSKNPKLKFLQCYQNKISGQNMDNLIGSLPLNDTPTYFDFRVIDFSDGVENEGNVCTKSQVEAAKAKGWKPQQWDDDEEEWVEYPGSDN
;
A
#
# COMPACT_ATOMS: atom_id res chain seq x y z
N MET A 1 10.85 -14.63 8.62
CA MET A 1 9.43 -14.23 8.73
C MET A 1 8.81 -14.21 10.14
N LYS A 2 9.45 -14.57 11.24
CA LYS A 2 8.86 -14.57 12.61
C LYS A 2 9.38 -13.46 13.56
N LYS A 3 10.28 -12.59 13.16
CA LYS A 3 10.92 -11.57 14.03
C LYS A 3 10.51 -10.12 13.78
N ILE A 4 9.81 -9.80 12.70
CA ILE A 4 9.40 -8.41 12.37
C ILE A 4 8.10 -8.00 13.10
N MET A 5 7.34 -8.96 13.64
CA MET A 5 6.06 -8.70 14.34
C MET A 5 6.17 -8.27 15.81
N GLN A 6 7.33 -7.92 16.35
CA GLN A 6 7.51 -7.65 17.80
C GLN A 6 7.64 -6.18 18.20
N TRP A 7 7.49 -5.22 17.31
CA TRP A 7 7.69 -3.79 17.62
C TRP A 7 6.41 -2.91 17.60
N MET A 8 5.22 -3.49 17.47
CA MET A 8 3.96 -2.72 17.48
C MET A 8 2.98 -3.09 18.61
N MET A 9 3.45 -3.58 19.75
CA MET A 9 2.59 -3.75 20.93
C MET A 9 3.08 -2.89 22.10
N ALA A 10 2.73 -1.62 22.14
CA ALA A 10 2.71 -0.82 23.36
C ALA A 10 1.86 0.45 23.23
N ALA A 11 0.55 0.32 23.24
CA ALA A 11 -0.33 1.39 23.69
C ALA A 11 -1.50 0.77 24.46
N ILE A 12 -1.33 0.65 25.79
CA ILE A 12 -2.31 0.07 26.72
C ILE A 12 -3.11 1.18 27.37
N LEU A 13 -4.43 1.03 27.26
CA LEU A 13 -5.50 1.39 28.22
C LEU A 13 -5.23 2.46 29.29
N ILE A 14 -6.01 3.53 29.24
CA ILE A 14 -6.58 4.15 30.45
C ILE A 14 -8.04 4.53 30.13
N CYS A 15 -9.00 3.66 30.43
CA CYS A 15 -10.40 4.03 30.58
C CYS A 15 -10.68 4.25 32.08
N GLY A 16 -10.89 5.51 32.47
CA GLY A 16 -11.29 5.89 33.80
C GLY A 16 -12.78 5.74 34.06
N ALA A 17 -13.16 5.02 35.09
CA ALA A 17 -14.54 4.85 35.56
C ALA A 17 -15.12 6.17 36.08
N GLY A 18 -16.14 6.71 35.43
CA GLY A 18 -16.90 7.87 35.87
C GLY A 18 -18.27 7.47 36.47
N VAL A 19 -18.55 7.95 37.64
CA VAL A 19 -19.67 7.68 38.54
C VAL A 19 -20.98 8.29 38.00
N PHE A 20 -22.03 7.48 37.92
CA PHE A 20 -23.40 7.94 37.61
C PHE A 20 -23.96 8.72 38.83
N THR A 21 -24.30 9.99 38.63
CA THR A 21 -25.24 10.72 39.47
C THR A 21 -26.53 10.98 38.69
N ALA A 22 -27.61 10.43 39.21
CA ALA A 22 -28.96 10.70 38.67
C ALA A 22 -29.36 12.15 38.96
N CYS A 23 -29.79 12.87 37.90
CA CYS A 23 -30.44 14.16 38.03
C CYS A 23 -31.82 14.11 37.36
N THR A 24 -32.77 14.66 38.09
CA THR A 24 -34.21 14.71 37.96
C THR A 24 -34.67 15.45 36.68
N ALA A 25 -35.82 14.99 36.20
CA ALA A 25 -36.55 15.43 35.05
C ALA A 25 -36.75 16.95 34.91
N TYR A 26 -36.36 17.49 33.77
CA TYR A 26 -36.95 18.66 33.14
C TYR A 26 -37.32 18.26 31.70
N SER A 27 -38.60 18.32 31.39
CA SER A 27 -39.16 17.92 30.09
C SER A 27 -39.02 19.07 29.08
N ASP A 28 -37.82 19.27 28.58
CA ASP A 28 -37.60 19.81 27.23
C ASP A 28 -36.81 18.73 26.51
N ASN A 29 -37.55 17.77 25.98
CA ASN A 29 -36.94 16.72 25.16
C ASN A 29 -36.62 17.39 23.80
N PRO A 30 -35.37 17.80 23.51
CA PRO A 30 -35.06 18.24 22.17
C PRO A 30 -35.40 17.11 21.23
N ALA A 31 -35.97 17.44 20.07
CA ALA A 31 -36.24 16.44 19.04
C ALA A 31 -34.95 15.60 18.87
N PRO A 32 -35.10 14.25 18.76
CA PRO A 32 -33.90 13.40 18.64
C PRO A 32 -33.03 13.93 17.49
N PRO A 33 -31.71 13.99 17.67
CA PRO A 33 -30.82 14.49 16.64
C PRO A 33 -31.06 13.73 15.35
N VAL A 34 -31.20 14.48 14.26
CA VAL A 34 -31.35 13.88 12.92
C VAL A 34 -29.98 13.36 12.51
N GLY A 35 -29.84 12.05 12.43
CA GLY A 35 -28.57 11.42 12.11
C GLY A 35 -28.73 9.93 11.80
N ILE A 36 -27.62 9.28 11.62
CA ILE A 36 -27.53 7.83 11.37
C ILE A 36 -27.31 7.12 12.70
N ALA A 37 -28.24 6.25 13.09
CA ALA A 37 -28.10 5.46 14.31
C ALA A 37 -26.95 4.44 14.16
N ILE A 38 -26.07 4.39 15.15
CA ILE A 38 -25.00 3.39 15.23
C ILE A 38 -25.57 2.11 15.81
N ASN A 39 -26.10 1.27 14.93
CA ASN A 39 -26.75 0.02 15.26
C ASN A 39 -26.41 -1.07 14.24
N GLU A 40 -26.85 -2.30 14.48
CA GLU A 40 -26.57 -3.45 13.62
C GLU A 40 -27.10 -3.29 12.19
N ALA A 41 -28.17 -2.53 11.99
CA ALA A 41 -28.76 -2.32 10.66
C ALA A 41 -27.88 -1.44 9.77
N ASN A 42 -27.27 -0.38 10.34
CA ASN A 42 -26.44 0.57 9.63
C ASN A 42 -24.95 0.17 9.64
N PHE A 43 -24.50 -0.44 10.72
CA PHE A 43 -23.13 -0.88 10.96
C PHE A 43 -23.16 -2.33 11.46
N PRO A 44 -23.26 -3.33 10.59
CA PRO A 44 -23.47 -4.72 11.01
C PRO A 44 -22.28 -5.35 11.73
N ASP A 45 -21.05 -4.85 11.50
CA ASP A 45 -19.86 -5.33 12.18
C ASP A 45 -19.81 -4.81 13.63
N SER A 46 -19.62 -5.72 14.59
CA SER A 46 -19.63 -5.37 16.02
C SER A 46 -18.37 -4.62 16.46
N ALA A 47 -17.22 -4.92 15.85
CA ALA A 47 -15.96 -4.26 16.15
C ALA A 47 -16.00 -2.83 15.60
N PHE A 48 -16.46 -2.64 14.38
CA PHE A 48 -16.63 -1.29 13.80
C PHE A 48 -17.62 -0.45 14.60
N ARG A 49 -18.77 -1.04 15.04
CA ARG A 49 -19.71 -0.34 15.95
C ARG A 49 -19.05 0.03 17.28
N HIS A 50 -18.29 -0.89 17.86
CA HIS A 50 -17.57 -0.63 19.11
C HIS A 50 -16.61 0.55 18.95
N TYR A 51 -15.81 0.53 17.89
CA TYR A 51 -14.92 1.64 17.58
C TYR A 51 -15.66 2.97 17.48
N LEU A 52 -16.77 3.05 16.74
CA LEU A 52 -17.56 4.28 16.57
C LEU A 52 -18.19 4.78 17.88
N LEU A 53 -18.56 3.88 18.79
CA LEU A 53 -19.21 4.24 20.04
C LEU A 53 -18.21 4.61 21.16
N GLU A 54 -17.06 3.95 21.21
CA GLU A 54 -16.16 4.03 22.36
C GLU A 54 -14.85 4.76 22.06
N CYS A 55 -14.28 4.54 20.87
CA CYS A 55 -12.94 5.04 20.52
C CYS A 55 -12.99 6.30 19.68
N TYR A 56 -14.00 6.41 18.81
CA TYR A 56 -14.12 7.53 17.89
C TYR A 56 -14.60 8.82 18.59
N GLU A 57 -14.23 9.98 18.04
CA GLU A 57 -14.55 11.30 18.65
C GLU A 57 -16.05 11.60 18.62
N TYR A 58 -16.75 11.15 17.57
CA TYR A 58 -18.18 11.40 17.32
C TYR A 58 -19.01 10.12 17.50
N GLY A 59 -20.34 10.28 17.63
CA GLY A 59 -21.26 9.15 17.69
C GLY A 59 -21.37 8.45 19.06
N LYS A 60 -20.74 8.96 20.10
CA LYS A 60 -20.76 8.37 21.47
C LYS A 60 -22.15 8.32 22.11
N ASP A 61 -23.09 9.09 21.62
CA ASP A 61 -24.52 9.05 22.00
C ASP A 61 -25.31 8.00 21.22
N GLY A 62 -24.68 7.25 20.32
CA GLY A 62 -25.28 6.23 19.47
C GLY A 62 -25.84 6.76 18.15
N ILE A 63 -25.59 8.03 17.83
CA ILE A 63 -26.06 8.69 16.60
C ILE A 63 -24.93 9.47 15.96
N LEU A 64 -24.69 9.25 14.69
CA LEU A 64 -23.85 10.11 13.86
C LEU A 64 -24.73 11.19 13.24
N THR A 65 -24.62 12.41 13.70
CA THR A 65 -25.34 13.56 13.14
C THR A 65 -24.75 13.96 11.78
N ASN A 66 -25.54 14.68 10.97
CA ASN A 66 -25.05 15.22 9.70
C ASN A 66 -23.85 16.16 9.88
N GLU A 67 -23.79 16.87 11.02
CA GLU A 67 -22.65 17.74 11.35
C GLU A 67 -21.38 16.91 11.61
N GLU A 68 -21.45 15.85 12.42
CA GLU A 68 -20.34 14.96 12.71
C GLU A 68 -19.86 14.24 11.44
N ILE A 69 -20.78 13.69 10.63
CA ILE A 69 -20.45 13.09 9.33
C ILE A 69 -19.69 14.09 8.42
N SER A 70 -20.14 15.36 8.39
CA SER A 70 -19.50 16.38 7.56
C SER A 70 -18.12 16.79 8.05
N LYS A 71 -17.83 16.62 9.32
CA LYS A 71 -16.54 16.91 9.97
C LYS A 71 -15.58 15.72 9.92
N THR A 72 -16.10 14.50 9.74
CA THR A 72 -15.28 13.30 9.65
C THR A 72 -14.53 13.26 8.32
N THR A 73 -13.29 13.71 8.34
CA THR A 73 -12.39 13.70 7.17
C THR A 73 -11.33 12.62 7.23
N THR A 74 -11.07 12.08 8.41
CA THR A 74 -10.09 11.02 8.66
C THR A 74 -10.73 9.95 9.54
N LEU A 75 -10.50 8.69 9.21
CA LEU A 75 -10.92 7.52 9.99
C LEU A 75 -9.78 6.53 10.04
N GLU A 76 -9.29 6.26 11.25
CA GLU A 76 -8.21 5.31 11.54
C GLU A 76 -8.83 4.15 12.33
N VAL A 77 -9.09 3.05 11.66
CA VAL A 77 -9.70 1.83 12.22
C VAL A 77 -8.79 0.62 11.97
N ASP A 78 -7.50 0.88 12.01
CA ASP A 78 -6.47 -0.15 11.86
C ASP A 78 -6.41 -1.08 13.07
N CYS A 79 -6.14 -2.37 12.83
CA CYS A 79 -5.96 -3.39 13.88
C CYS A 79 -7.13 -3.53 14.86
N GLU A 80 -8.36 -3.33 14.43
CA GLU A 80 -9.57 -3.34 15.27
C GLU A 80 -10.43 -4.62 15.15
N ASP A 81 -9.87 -5.69 14.58
CA ASP A 81 -10.56 -6.98 14.36
C ASP A 81 -11.84 -6.87 13.49
N ILE A 82 -11.94 -5.84 12.65
CA ILE A 82 -13.09 -5.54 11.80
C ILE A 82 -13.15 -6.53 10.63
N LYS A 83 -14.34 -7.05 10.35
CA LYS A 83 -14.59 -7.94 9.21
C LYS A 83 -15.36 -7.25 8.09
N SER A 84 -16.05 -6.17 8.39
CA SER A 84 -16.85 -5.40 7.42
C SER A 84 -16.93 -3.94 7.81
N LEU A 85 -16.58 -3.07 6.86
CA LEU A 85 -16.78 -1.62 6.98
C LEU A 85 -18.11 -1.15 6.40
N LYS A 86 -19.12 -2.03 6.30
CA LYS A 86 -20.46 -1.55 5.91
C LYS A 86 -20.94 -0.48 6.90
N GLY A 87 -21.40 0.66 6.38
CA GLY A 87 -21.63 1.90 7.11
C GLY A 87 -20.62 2.98 6.79
N ILE A 88 -19.46 2.63 6.18
CA ILE A 88 -18.47 3.60 5.72
C ILE A 88 -19.03 4.57 4.67
N GLU A 89 -20.06 4.14 3.93
CA GLU A 89 -20.73 4.95 2.92
C GLU A 89 -21.43 6.19 3.47
N PHE A 90 -21.67 6.24 4.79
CA PHE A 90 -22.23 7.41 5.45
C PHE A 90 -21.20 8.55 5.60
N PHE A 91 -19.92 8.22 5.66
CA PHE A 91 -18.82 9.18 5.86
C PHE A 91 -18.40 9.86 4.53
N THR A 92 -19.33 10.61 3.93
CA THR A 92 -19.14 11.21 2.59
C THR A 92 -18.14 12.36 2.54
N ALA A 93 -17.65 12.83 3.69
CA ALA A 93 -16.62 13.86 3.80
C ALA A 93 -15.20 13.27 3.91
N LEU A 94 -15.08 11.93 4.02
CA LEU A 94 -13.84 11.22 4.28
C LEU A 94 -12.80 11.47 3.18
N LYS A 95 -11.60 11.85 3.60
CA LYS A 95 -10.42 12.08 2.75
C LYS A 95 -9.33 11.04 3.01
N GLU A 96 -9.23 10.58 4.24
CA GLU A 96 -8.21 9.63 4.69
C GLU A 96 -8.89 8.46 5.39
N LEU A 97 -8.60 7.27 4.94
CA LEU A 97 -9.05 6.02 5.54
C LEU A 97 -7.86 5.10 5.74
N ASP A 98 -7.60 4.75 6.99
CA ASP A 98 -6.77 3.62 7.37
C ASP A 98 -7.65 2.53 7.95
N CYS A 99 -7.75 1.41 7.27
CA CYS A 99 -8.46 0.20 7.70
C CYS A 99 -7.55 -1.03 7.60
N SER A 100 -6.24 -0.79 7.66
CA SER A 100 -5.23 -1.85 7.58
C SER A 100 -5.29 -2.81 8.78
N CYS A 101 -4.66 -3.98 8.63
CA CYS A 101 -4.53 -4.97 9.72
C CYS A 101 -5.89 -5.38 10.32
N ASN A 102 -6.85 -5.74 9.46
CA ASN A 102 -8.18 -6.18 9.82
C ASN A 102 -8.52 -7.53 9.14
N TYR A 103 -9.76 -7.94 9.14
CA TYR A 103 -10.27 -9.17 8.52
C TYR A 103 -11.27 -8.86 7.39
N ILE A 104 -11.10 -7.73 6.70
CA ILE A 104 -12.03 -7.24 5.69
C ILE A 104 -11.89 -8.07 4.42
N THR A 105 -13.00 -8.61 3.94
CA THR A 105 -13.06 -9.39 2.69
C THR A 105 -13.69 -8.62 1.53
N GLU A 106 -14.48 -7.57 1.84
CA GLU A 106 -15.15 -6.70 0.86
C GLU A 106 -15.12 -5.25 1.35
N LEU A 107 -14.83 -4.32 0.43
CA LEU A 107 -14.75 -2.89 0.75
C LEU A 107 -15.43 -2.06 -0.34
N ASP A 108 -16.57 -1.44 0.00
CA ASP A 108 -17.30 -0.53 -0.89
C ASP A 108 -17.04 0.93 -0.52
N LEU A 109 -16.20 1.59 -1.32
CA LEU A 109 -15.85 3.01 -1.17
C LEU A 109 -16.55 3.91 -2.20
N SER A 110 -17.60 3.42 -2.87
CA SER A 110 -18.27 4.14 -3.96
C SER A 110 -18.88 5.49 -3.54
N LYS A 111 -19.14 5.70 -2.24
CA LYS A 111 -19.66 6.95 -1.68
C LYS A 111 -18.58 7.86 -1.07
N ASN A 112 -17.37 7.34 -0.84
CA ASN A 112 -16.27 8.08 -0.24
C ASN A 112 -15.42 8.76 -1.32
N THR A 113 -16.07 9.51 -2.20
CA THR A 113 -15.47 10.07 -3.43
C THR A 113 -14.45 11.18 -3.19
N LYS A 114 -14.24 11.58 -1.93
CA LYS A 114 -13.25 12.60 -1.53
C LYS A 114 -11.95 12.01 -1.02
N LEU A 115 -11.83 10.65 -0.99
CA LEU A 115 -10.62 9.99 -0.53
C LEU A 115 -9.41 10.43 -1.37
N THR A 116 -8.37 10.86 -0.65
CA THR A 116 -7.02 11.15 -1.17
C THR A 116 -6.02 10.11 -0.69
N PHE A 117 -6.25 9.53 0.50
CA PHE A 117 -5.43 8.48 1.09
C PHE A 117 -6.30 7.27 1.44
N LEU A 118 -5.84 6.08 1.05
CA LEU A 118 -6.42 4.79 1.44
C LEU A 118 -5.31 3.83 1.83
N ASP A 119 -5.32 3.37 3.09
CA ASP A 119 -4.63 2.16 3.52
C ASP A 119 -5.65 1.07 3.83
N CYS A 120 -5.66 0.02 3.05
CA CYS A 120 -6.42 -1.20 3.27
C CYS A 120 -5.52 -2.45 3.27
N GLY A 121 -4.23 -2.25 3.55
CA GLY A 121 -3.23 -3.31 3.62
C GLY A 121 -3.52 -4.32 4.73
N THR A 122 -2.96 -5.52 4.61
CA THR A 122 -3.11 -6.59 5.59
C THR A 122 -4.58 -6.89 5.91
N ASN A 123 -5.30 -7.30 4.87
CA ASN A 123 -6.70 -7.74 4.91
C ASN A 123 -6.87 -9.01 4.06
N TYR A 124 -8.09 -9.38 3.73
CA TYR A 124 -8.44 -10.56 2.91
C TYR A 124 -9.22 -10.15 1.65
N LEU A 125 -8.89 -8.99 1.07
CA LEU A 125 -9.55 -8.48 -0.12
C LEU A 125 -9.14 -9.31 -1.34
N THR A 126 -10.13 -9.91 -2.01
CA THR A 126 -9.91 -10.56 -3.32
C THR A 126 -10.18 -9.61 -4.48
N LYS A 127 -10.86 -8.48 -4.21
CA LYS A 127 -11.16 -7.41 -5.16
C LYS A 127 -11.15 -6.06 -4.46
N LEU A 128 -10.69 -5.04 -5.17
CA LEU A 128 -10.74 -3.65 -4.71
C LEU A 128 -11.18 -2.75 -5.86
N ASN A 129 -12.29 -2.03 -5.66
CA ASN A 129 -12.80 -1.08 -6.64
C ASN A 129 -12.61 0.35 -6.14
N VAL A 130 -11.64 1.06 -6.71
CA VAL A 130 -11.33 2.46 -6.41
C VAL A 130 -11.73 3.42 -7.54
N SER A 131 -12.55 2.97 -8.49
CA SER A 131 -12.93 3.76 -9.68
C SER A 131 -13.67 5.06 -9.35
N ASN A 132 -14.35 5.14 -8.20
CA ASN A 132 -15.05 6.34 -7.74
C ASN A 132 -14.16 7.27 -6.89
N ASN A 133 -12.93 6.87 -6.58
CA ASN A 133 -12.02 7.59 -5.69
C ASN A 133 -10.93 8.29 -6.52
N ALA A 134 -11.35 9.11 -7.50
CA ALA A 134 -10.45 9.73 -8.49
C ALA A 134 -9.45 10.74 -7.89
N LEU A 135 -9.62 11.12 -6.63
CA LEU A 135 -8.73 12.05 -5.91
C LEU A 135 -7.61 11.32 -5.15
N LEU A 136 -7.58 9.97 -5.15
CA LEU A 136 -6.52 9.22 -4.48
C LEU A 136 -5.15 9.60 -5.03
N ASP A 137 -4.29 10.08 -4.15
CA ASP A 137 -2.87 10.29 -4.38
C ASP A 137 -2.01 9.19 -3.75
N THR A 138 -2.54 8.51 -2.73
CA THR A 138 -1.90 7.40 -2.03
C THR A 138 -2.85 6.23 -1.90
N LEU A 139 -2.44 5.07 -2.40
CA LEU A 139 -3.15 3.80 -2.28
C LEU A 139 -2.19 2.73 -1.78
N TRP A 140 -2.46 2.20 -0.58
CA TRP A 140 -1.79 1.06 0.00
C TRP A 140 -2.78 -0.10 0.16
N CYS A 141 -2.55 -1.17 -0.61
CA CYS A 141 -3.38 -2.38 -0.62
C CYS A 141 -2.54 -3.66 -0.50
N TYR A 142 -1.36 -3.52 0.12
CA TYR A 142 -0.40 -4.61 0.35
C TYR A 142 -0.99 -5.71 1.25
N TYR A 143 -0.41 -6.93 1.18
CA TYR A 143 -0.85 -8.10 1.95
C TYR A 143 -2.37 -8.33 1.85
N ASN A 144 -2.84 -8.60 0.63
CA ASN A 144 -4.20 -9.00 0.32
C ASN A 144 -4.20 -10.20 -0.67
N GLU A 145 -5.36 -10.57 -1.19
CA GLU A 145 -5.53 -11.66 -2.16
C GLU A 145 -6.00 -11.12 -3.53
N LEU A 146 -5.58 -9.90 -3.90
CA LEU A 146 -6.03 -9.25 -5.13
C LEU A 146 -5.45 -9.96 -6.36
N THR A 147 -6.34 -10.43 -7.25
CA THR A 147 -5.95 -11.02 -8.53
C THR A 147 -5.96 -10.01 -9.68
N GLU A 148 -6.63 -8.87 -9.50
CA GLU A 148 -6.72 -7.74 -10.42
C GLU A 148 -6.81 -6.42 -9.65
N LEU A 149 -6.26 -5.35 -10.21
CA LEU A 149 -6.36 -3.99 -9.67
C LEU A 149 -6.44 -2.99 -10.82
N ASP A 150 -7.57 -2.28 -10.92
CA ASP A 150 -7.77 -1.21 -11.91
C ASP A 150 -7.62 0.16 -11.23
N VAL A 151 -6.52 0.85 -11.54
CA VAL A 151 -6.20 2.20 -11.07
C VAL A 151 -6.34 3.25 -12.17
N SER A 152 -6.95 2.92 -13.30
CA SER A 152 -7.04 3.78 -14.49
C SER A 152 -7.76 5.12 -14.24
N ASN A 153 -8.67 5.17 -13.25
CA ASN A 153 -9.36 6.38 -12.85
C ASN A 153 -8.61 7.21 -11.78
N ASN A 154 -7.60 6.62 -11.13
CA ASN A 154 -6.86 7.26 -10.04
C ASN A 154 -5.62 7.99 -10.58
N THR A 155 -5.84 8.91 -11.51
CA THR A 155 -4.76 9.59 -12.25
C THR A 155 -3.91 10.54 -11.39
N ALA A 156 -4.34 10.83 -10.16
CA ALA A 156 -3.61 11.62 -9.18
C ALA A 156 -2.60 10.79 -8.36
N LEU A 157 -2.55 9.45 -8.52
CA LEU A 157 -1.68 8.59 -7.72
C LEU A 157 -0.21 9.00 -7.83
N ILE A 158 0.39 9.23 -6.66
CA ILE A 158 1.80 9.50 -6.42
C ILE A 158 2.47 8.27 -5.81
N TYR A 159 1.75 7.59 -4.89
CA TYR A 159 2.22 6.41 -4.16
C TYR A 159 1.25 5.25 -4.36
N LEU A 160 1.74 4.15 -4.94
CA LEU A 160 1.00 2.91 -5.07
C LEU A 160 1.82 1.78 -4.46
N ASP A 161 1.25 1.12 -3.45
CA ASP A 161 1.79 -0.09 -2.84
C ASP A 161 0.78 -1.23 -2.94
N CYS A 162 1.07 -2.21 -3.79
CA CYS A 162 0.31 -3.44 -3.96
C CYS A 162 1.17 -4.69 -3.69
N TYR A 163 2.20 -4.53 -2.84
CA TYR A 163 3.07 -5.59 -2.37
C TYR A 163 2.28 -6.78 -1.81
N ASP A 164 2.76 -8.00 -2.08
CA ASP A 164 2.18 -9.26 -1.62
C ASP A 164 0.68 -9.38 -1.93
N ASN A 165 0.43 -9.65 -3.21
CA ASN A 165 -0.89 -9.94 -3.78
C ASN A 165 -0.76 -11.06 -4.84
N GLU A 166 -1.83 -11.32 -5.61
CA GLU A 166 -1.83 -12.33 -6.68
C GLU A 166 -1.96 -11.72 -8.08
N LEU A 167 -1.50 -10.48 -8.26
CA LEU A 167 -1.62 -9.76 -9.53
C LEU A 167 -0.77 -10.42 -10.63
N THR A 168 -1.39 -10.70 -11.76
CA THR A 168 -0.68 -11.21 -12.96
C THR A 168 -0.35 -10.10 -13.96
N GLN A 169 -1.00 -8.96 -13.83
CA GLN A 169 -0.78 -7.74 -14.63
C GLN A 169 -1.19 -6.50 -13.83
N LEU A 170 -0.59 -5.36 -14.15
CA LEU A 170 -0.95 -4.06 -13.61
C LEU A 170 -0.74 -3.00 -14.71
N ASP A 171 -1.78 -2.23 -15.02
CA ASP A 171 -1.68 -1.09 -15.95
C ASP A 171 -1.61 0.23 -15.17
N VAL A 172 -0.44 0.86 -15.17
CA VAL A 172 -0.18 2.17 -14.55
C VAL A 172 0.03 3.27 -15.58
N THR A 173 -0.28 3.04 -16.85
CA THR A 173 -0.04 4.00 -17.95
C THR A 173 -0.83 5.30 -17.81
N LYS A 174 -1.91 5.31 -17.01
CA LYS A 174 -2.72 6.50 -16.70
C LYS A 174 -2.24 7.24 -15.43
N ASN A 175 -1.44 6.59 -14.59
CA ASN A 175 -0.97 7.14 -13.32
C ASN A 175 0.34 7.90 -13.52
N THR A 176 0.30 8.94 -14.34
CA THR A 176 1.50 9.67 -14.81
C THR A 176 2.19 10.50 -13.74
N ALA A 177 1.56 10.66 -12.57
CA ALA A 177 2.12 11.34 -11.39
C ALA A 177 2.89 10.41 -10.45
N LEU A 178 2.96 9.09 -10.72
CA LEU A 178 3.62 8.12 -9.84
C LEU A 178 5.09 8.48 -9.59
N VAL A 179 5.43 8.54 -8.31
CA VAL A 179 6.79 8.75 -7.78
C VAL A 179 7.33 7.46 -7.16
N GLN A 180 6.47 6.69 -6.49
CA GLN A 180 6.83 5.39 -5.93
C GLN A 180 5.82 4.33 -6.33
N LEU A 181 6.32 3.20 -6.79
CA LEU A 181 5.56 2.01 -7.12
C LEU A 181 6.18 0.81 -6.44
N ASN A 182 5.39 0.12 -5.63
CA ASN A 182 5.74 -1.16 -5.04
C ASN A 182 4.76 -2.23 -5.52
N LEU A 183 5.29 -3.21 -6.23
CA LEU A 183 4.56 -4.38 -6.75
C LEU A 183 5.32 -5.69 -6.45
N ASP A 184 6.25 -5.67 -5.46
CA ASP A 184 6.96 -6.88 -5.04
C ASP A 184 5.99 -8.00 -4.64
N PHE A 185 6.42 -9.25 -4.71
CA PHE A 185 5.64 -10.42 -4.33
C PHE A 185 4.29 -10.48 -5.05
N ASN A 186 4.33 -10.51 -6.39
CA ASN A 186 3.18 -10.74 -7.26
C ASN A 186 3.53 -11.77 -8.35
N ARG A 187 2.70 -11.89 -9.38
CA ARG A 187 2.93 -12.81 -10.51
C ARG A 187 2.97 -12.05 -11.85
N ILE A 188 3.49 -10.81 -11.82
CA ILE A 188 3.49 -9.89 -12.96
C ILE A 188 4.56 -10.35 -13.96
N THR A 189 4.15 -10.52 -15.23
CA THR A 189 5.04 -10.99 -16.30
C THR A 189 5.65 -9.86 -17.13
N SER A 190 5.01 -8.69 -17.14
CA SER A 190 5.48 -7.48 -17.83
C SER A 190 4.82 -6.24 -17.23
N ILE A 191 5.49 -5.08 -17.33
CA ILE A 191 4.95 -3.80 -16.93
C ILE A 191 5.39 -2.70 -17.90
N ASP A 192 4.46 -1.81 -18.26
CA ASP A 192 4.75 -0.61 -19.07
C ASP A 192 4.82 0.62 -18.16
N LEU A 193 6.04 1.15 -17.99
CA LEU A 193 6.34 2.34 -17.20
C LEU A 193 6.63 3.57 -18.07
N SER A 194 6.36 3.51 -19.36
CA SER A 194 6.76 4.55 -20.32
C SER A 194 6.14 5.93 -20.05
N ASN A 195 4.99 5.98 -19.34
CA ASN A 195 4.31 7.22 -18.98
C ASN A 195 4.63 7.71 -17.55
N ASN A 196 5.33 6.90 -16.72
CA ASN A 196 5.60 7.24 -15.32
C ASN A 196 6.94 7.98 -15.17
N VAL A 197 7.05 9.12 -15.84
CA VAL A 197 8.31 9.89 -15.98
C VAL A 197 8.83 10.49 -14.67
N TRP A 198 8.01 10.51 -13.63
CA TRP A 198 8.35 11.01 -12.29
C TRP A 198 8.78 9.90 -11.32
N LEU A 199 8.79 8.64 -11.77
CA LEU A 199 9.11 7.50 -10.92
C LEU A 199 10.54 7.63 -10.37
N GLU A 200 10.65 7.66 -9.02
CA GLU A 200 11.91 7.74 -8.30
C GLU A 200 12.28 6.42 -7.65
N LYS A 201 11.27 5.63 -7.25
CA LYS A 201 11.46 4.32 -6.60
C LYS A 201 10.56 3.27 -7.23
N LEU A 202 11.16 2.16 -7.65
CA LEU A 202 10.49 0.97 -8.16
C LEU A 202 10.90 -0.26 -7.37
N ASN A 203 9.93 -0.91 -6.74
CA ASN A 203 10.06 -2.25 -6.19
C ASN A 203 9.22 -3.19 -7.07
N CYS A 204 9.85 -4.15 -7.71
CA CYS A 204 9.23 -5.16 -8.56
C CYS A 204 9.88 -6.55 -8.39
N ALA A 205 10.51 -6.78 -7.24
CA ALA A 205 11.09 -8.07 -6.90
C ALA A 205 10.02 -9.16 -6.74
N GLU A 206 10.45 -10.41 -6.77
CA GLU A 206 9.58 -11.58 -6.59
C GLU A 206 8.35 -11.53 -7.50
N ASN A 207 8.64 -11.46 -8.80
CA ASN A 207 7.66 -11.47 -9.88
C ASN A 207 8.11 -12.42 -11.01
N GLU A 208 7.44 -12.36 -12.16
CA GLU A 208 7.77 -13.20 -13.32
C GLU A 208 8.30 -12.37 -14.50
N LEU A 209 8.88 -11.19 -14.23
CA LEU A 209 9.39 -10.30 -15.27
C LEU A 209 10.56 -10.95 -16.02
N THR A 210 10.48 -10.96 -17.36
CA THR A 210 11.58 -11.35 -18.23
C THR A 210 12.32 -10.15 -18.82
N THR A 211 11.67 -8.99 -18.85
CA THR A 211 12.20 -7.73 -19.36
C THR A 211 11.72 -6.57 -18.50
N LEU A 212 12.51 -5.50 -18.43
CA LEU A 212 12.13 -4.24 -17.80
C LEU A 212 12.81 -3.10 -18.55
N ASP A 213 12.03 -2.14 -19.06
CA ASP A 213 12.54 -0.95 -19.76
C ASP A 213 12.27 0.30 -18.91
N LEU A 214 13.34 0.96 -18.49
CA LEU A 214 13.32 2.16 -17.65
C LEU A 214 13.80 3.41 -18.41
N SER A 215 13.90 3.33 -19.75
CA SER A 215 14.41 4.43 -20.60
C SER A 215 13.58 5.70 -20.53
N LYS A 216 12.34 5.62 -20.04
CA LYS A 216 11.42 6.75 -19.85
C LYS A 216 11.31 7.23 -18.40
N ASN A 217 12.11 6.66 -17.47
CA ASN A 217 12.06 6.99 -16.05
C ASN A 217 13.35 7.71 -15.57
N PRO A 218 13.61 8.93 -16.07
CA PRO A 218 14.89 9.62 -15.83
C PRO A 218 15.09 10.07 -14.38
N LYS A 219 14.08 9.95 -13.54
CA LYS A 219 14.10 10.31 -12.11
C LYS A 219 14.40 9.14 -11.19
N LEU A 220 14.46 7.91 -11.74
CA LEU A 220 14.65 6.70 -10.94
C LEU A 220 15.99 6.73 -10.20
N LYS A 221 15.96 6.41 -8.90
CA LYS A 221 17.11 6.41 -7.97
C LYS A 221 17.23 5.11 -7.19
N PHE A 222 16.15 4.32 -7.15
CA PHE A 222 16.07 3.06 -6.45
C PHE A 222 15.34 2.04 -7.31
N LEU A 223 15.98 0.89 -7.55
CA LEU A 223 15.40 -0.25 -8.24
C LEU A 223 15.60 -1.52 -7.42
N GLN A 224 14.51 -2.20 -7.10
CA GLN A 224 14.50 -3.54 -6.52
C GLN A 224 13.81 -4.48 -7.50
N CYS A 225 14.53 -5.46 -8.03
CA CYS A 225 14.00 -6.39 -9.04
C CYS A 225 14.56 -7.81 -8.94
N TYR A 226 15.16 -8.19 -7.82
CA TYR A 226 15.63 -9.57 -7.58
C TYR A 226 14.48 -10.58 -7.71
N GLN A 227 14.81 -11.87 -7.81
CA GLN A 227 13.83 -12.95 -7.96
C GLN A 227 12.80 -12.69 -9.07
N ASN A 228 13.33 -12.39 -10.26
CA ASN A 228 12.59 -12.31 -11.51
C ASN A 228 13.22 -13.30 -12.52
N LYS A 229 13.04 -13.09 -13.82
CA LYS A 229 13.56 -13.95 -14.88
C LYS A 229 14.37 -13.15 -15.91
N ILE A 230 15.05 -12.06 -15.47
CA ILE A 230 15.79 -11.13 -16.33
C ILE A 230 17.23 -11.63 -16.47
N SER A 231 17.65 -12.01 -17.68
CA SER A 231 18.98 -12.55 -17.93
C SER A 231 19.50 -12.25 -19.35
N GLY A 232 20.79 -12.47 -19.57
CA GLY A 232 21.41 -12.31 -20.88
C GLY A 232 21.15 -10.93 -21.50
N GLN A 233 20.72 -10.88 -22.76
CA GLN A 233 20.44 -9.61 -23.46
C GLN A 233 19.36 -8.76 -22.77
N ASN A 234 18.40 -9.38 -22.06
CA ASN A 234 17.37 -8.63 -21.34
C ASN A 234 17.95 -7.89 -20.14
N MET A 235 18.96 -8.46 -19.45
CA MET A 235 19.70 -7.76 -18.42
C MET A 235 20.54 -6.62 -19.01
N ASP A 236 21.20 -6.82 -20.16
CA ASP A 236 21.89 -5.74 -20.89
C ASP A 236 20.96 -4.59 -21.24
N ASN A 237 19.76 -4.90 -21.72
CA ASN A 237 18.74 -3.91 -22.06
C ASN A 237 18.24 -3.15 -20.84
N LEU A 238 17.98 -3.86 -19.72
CA LEU A 238 17.61 -3.23 -18.45
C LEU A 238 18.69 -2.24 -18.00
N ILE A 239 19.94 -2.68 -17.91
CA ILE A 239 21.08 -1.82 -17.50
C ILE A 239 21.26 -0.67 -18.48
N GLY A 240 21.11 -0.95 -19.80
CA GLY A 240 21.14 0.07 -20.83
C GLY A 240 20.07 1.16 -20.64
N SER A 241 18.91 0.79 -20.13
CA SER A 241 17.75 1.69 -19.89
C SER A 241 17.83 2.49 -18.58
N LEU A 242 18.66 2.08 -17.61
CA LEU A 242 18.84 2.81 -16.35
C LEU A 242 19.27 4.25 -16.60
N PRO A 243 18.73 5.25 -15.90
CA PRO A 243 19.17 6.63 -16.01
C PRO A 243 20.63 6.78 -15.54
N LEU A 244 21.33 7.76 -16.11
CA LEU A 244 22.66 8.13 -15.68
C LEU A 244 22.56 8.87 -14.34
N ASN A 245 23.33 8.40 -13.36
CA ASN A 245 23.53 9.10 -12.10
C ASN A 245 24.87 9.85 -12.15
N ASP A 246 24.80 11.17 -12.16
CA ASP A 246 25.95 12.07 -12.13
C ASP A 246 26.25 12.65 -10.74
N THR A 247 25.56 12.13 -9.70
CA THR A 247 25.78 12.53 -8.30
C THR A 247 26.95 11.75 -7.68
N PRO A 248 27.55 12.25 -6.58
CA PRO A 248 28.64 11.54 -5.91
C PRO A 248 28.22 10.27 -5.16
N THR A 249 26.91 10.02 -5.02
CA THR A 249 26.36 8.83 -4.37
C THR A 249 25.77 7.88 -5.41
N TYR A 250 26.03 6.58 -5.27
CA TYR A 250 25.39 5.58 -6.13
C TYR A 250 23.90 5.47 -5.85
N PHE A 251 23.14 5.13 -6.89
CA PHE A 251 21.75 4.69 -6.77
C PHE A 251 21.69 3.18 -6.49
N ASP A 252 20.75 2.74 -5.68
CA ASP A 252 20.63 1.34 -5.29
C ASP A 252 19.96 0.52 -6.39
N PHE A 253 20.59 -0.60 -6.74
CA PHE A 253 20.12 -1.60 -7.68
C PHE A 253 20.15 -2.99 -7.04
N ARG A 254 19.07 -3.39 -6.39
CA ARG A 254 18.89 -4.69 -5.76
C ARG A 254 18.45 -5.69 -6.81
N VAL A 255 19.40 -6.43 -7.35
CA VAL A 255 19.22 -7.23 -8.56
C VAL A 255 19.21 -8.73 -8.32
N ILE A 256 19.83 -9.19 -7.24
CA ILE A 256 19.99 -10.60 -6.89
C ILE A 256 19.65 -10.79 -5.40
N ASP A 257 19.03 -11.93 -5.08
CA ASP A 257 18.82 -12.39 -3.72
C ASP A 257 19.22 -13.87 -3.63
N PHE A 258 20.22 -14.16 -2.81
CA PHE A 258 20.67 -15.53 -2.51
C PHE A 258 20.42 -15.90 -1.05
N SER A 259 19.50 -15.23 -0.36
CA SER A 259 19.17 -15.54 1.02
C SER A 259 18.76 -17.00 1.22
N ASP A 260 18.97 -17.50 2.44
CA ASP A 260 18.59 -18.88 2.81
C ASP A 260 17.07 -19.08 2.61
N GLY A 261 16.71 -20.01 1.73
CA GLY A 261 15.32 -20.32 1.37
C GLY A 261 14.85 -19.73 0.05
N VAL A 262 15.67 -18.94 -0.64
CA VAL A 262 15.43 -18.55 -2.05
C VAL A 262 15.80 -19.73 -2.95
N GLU A 263 14.77 -20.47 -3.39
CA GLU A 263 14.99 -21.68 -4.23
C GLU A 263 15.30 -21.31 -5.71
N ASN A 264 14.89 -20.14 -6.17
CA ASN A 264 14.91 -19.77 -7.59
C ASN A 264 15.17 -18.27 -7.83
N GLU A 265 16.38 -17.79 -7.58
CA GLU A 265 16.78 -16.52 -8.18
C GLU A 265 16.91 -16.71 -9.70
N GLY A 266 15.97 -16.14 -10.43
CA GLY A 266 15.89 -16.30 -11.89
C GLY A 266 16.64 -15.22 -12.66
N ASN A 267 17.06 -14.12 -11.99
CA ASN A 267 17.90 -13.11 -12.60
C ASN A 267 19.35 -13.61 -12.75
N VAL A 268 19.99 -13.18 -13.82
CA VAL A 268 21.43 -13.38 -14.01
C VAL A 268 22.05 -12.05 -14.37
N CYS A 269 22.98 -11.58 -13.54
CA CYS A 269 23.73 -10.36 -13.75
C CYS A 269 25.24 -10.68 -13.71
N THR A 270 25.89 -10.65 -14.88
CA THR A 270 27.31 -11.00 -15.03
C THR A 270 28.23 -9.89 -14.53
N LYS A 271 29.52 -10.21 -14.33
CA LYS A 271 30.55 -9.21 -13.94
C LYS A 271 30.60 -8.02 -14.92
N SER A 272 30.48 -8.28 -16.22
CA SER A 272 30.47 -7.19 -17.22
C SER A 272 29.23 -6.30 -17.11
N GLN A 273 28.07 -6.88 -16.74
CA GLN A 273 26.81 -6.16 -16.52
C GLN A 273 26.88 -5.34 -15.22
N VAL A 274 27.48 -5.88 -14.17
CA VAL A 274 27.75 -5.13 -12.93
C VAL A 274 28.61 -3.89 -13.22
N GLU A 275 29.71 -4.04 -13.98
CA GLU A 275 30.56 -2.90 -14.35
C GLU A 275 29.83 -1.88 -15.23
N ALA A 276 28.95 -2.33 -16.13
CA ALA A 276 28.12 -1.44 -16.94
C ALA A 276 27.12 -0.63 -16.09
N ALA A 277 26.50 -1.24 -15.07
CA ALA A 277 25.61 -0.55 -14.14
C ALA A 277 26.39 0.48 -13.29
N LYS A 278 27.57 0.11 -12.77
CA LYS A 278 28.45 1.01 -12.01
C LYS A 278 28.90 2.21 -12.86
N ALA A 279 29.19 2.00 -14.14
CA ALA A 279 29.55 3.09 -15.06
C ALA A 279 28.41 4.12 -15.24
N LYS A 280 27.17 3.73 -14.95
CA LYS A 280 26.00 4.61 -14.92
C LYS A 280 25.71 5.20 -13.54
N GLY A 281 26.51 4.90 -12.51
CA GLY A 281 26.34 5.37 -11.13
C GLY A 281 25.32 4.56 -10.33
N TRP A 282 25.07 3.30 -10.72
CA TRP A 282 24.23 2.37 -9.97
C TRP A 282 25.07 1.37 -9.22
N LYS A 283 24.63 0.96 -8.02
CA LYS A 283 25.29 -0.04 -7.19
C LYS A 283 24.49 -1.34 -7.22
N PRO A 284 24.89 -2.33 -8.06
CA PRO A 284 24.27 -3.66 -8.01
C PRO A 284 24.49 -4.29 -6.64
N GLN A 285 23.42 -4.82 -6.04
CA GLN A 285 23.43 -5.36 -4.69
C GLN A 285 22.80 -6.75 -4.67
N GLN A 286 23.26 -7.55 -3.71
CA GLN A 286 22.64 -8.81 -3.29
C GLN A 286 22.33 -8.77 -1.80
N TRP A 287 21.39 -9.57 -1.34
CA TRP A 287 21.16 -9.78 0.08
C TRP A 287 22.26 -10.67 0.66
N ASP A 288 22.71 -10.36 1.86
CA ASP A 288 23.67 -11.13 2.65
C ASP A 288 23.02 -11.55 3.97
N ASP A 289 22.82 -12.87 4.18
CA ASP A 289 22.15 -13.38 5.39
C ASP A 289 23.03 -13.27 6.63
N ASP A 290 24.37 -13.30 6.48
CA ASP A 290 25.30 -13.23 7.60
C ASP A 290 25.33 -11.82 8.20
N GLU A 291 25.28 -10.80 7.33
CA GLU A 291 25.31 -9.38 7.72
C GLU A 291 23.88 -8.82 7.91
N GLU A 292 22.83 -9.55 7.50
CA GLU A 292 21.41 -9.12 7.47
C GLU A 292 21.21 -7.78 6.71
N GLU A 293 21.98 -7.55 5.62
CA GLU A 293 21.95 -6.31 4.84
C GLU A 293 22.20 -6.51 3.34
N TRP A 294 21.91 -5.47 2.56
CA TRP A 294 22.22 -5.43 1.13
C TRP A 294 23.67 -5.05 0.91
N VAL A 295 24.46 -5.99 0.38
CA VAL A 295 25.87 -5.82 0.07
C VAL A 295 26.10 -5.67 -1.44
N GLU A 296 27.31 -5.22 -1.83
CA GLU A 296 27.66 -5.11 -3.23
C GLU A 296 27.73 -6.48 -3.91
N TYR A 297 27.01 -6.64 -5.04
CA TYR A 297 27.03 -7.86 -5.84
C TYR A 297 28.21 -7.87 -6.79
N PRO A 298 29.07 -8.91 -6.76
CA PRO A 298 30.28 -8.97 -7.58
C PRO A 298 30.02 -9.33 -9.05
N GLY A 299 28.85 -9.87 -9.36
CA GLY A 299 28.51 -10.42 -10.66
C GLY A 299 28.87 -11.90 -10.81
N SER A 300 28.07 -12.63 -11.61
CA SER A 300 28.36 -14.02 -11.99
C SER A 300 29.39 -14.10 -13.12
N ASP A 301 30.01 -15.27 -13.30
CA ASP A 301 30.95 -15.51 -14.40
C ASP A 301 30.22 -15.83 -15.73
N ASN A 302 28.97 -16.27 -15.68
CA ASN A 302 28.11 -16.66 -16.82
C ASN A 302 26.69 -16.16 -16.66
#